data_48a00f94b831c7abaeb473d189312481
#
_entry.id   48a00f94b831c7abaeb473d189312481
#
_cell.length_a   1.000
_cell.length_b   1.000
_cell.length_c   1.000
_cell.angle_alpha   90.00
_cell.angle_beta   90.00
_cell.angle_gamma   90.00
#
_symmetry.space_group_name_H-M   'P 1'
#
loop_
_entity.id
_entity.type
_entity.pdbx_description
1 polymer ?
#
loop_
_entity_poly.entity_id
_entity_poly.type
_entity_poly.pdbx_seq_one_letter_code
_entity_poly.pdbx_strand_id
1 'polypeptide(L)'
;NSSGQSYSTKGIKADSEINISGFTININSTDDGIHANSDSGVLETGEDGKGTIVINGGSITISSGDDGMHADKQLDVNDGYINIVTSYEGLEAMTINLNGGKIYVYATDDGINACTGDGKTSPIVNVTGGYIDVTTASGDTDGIDSNGNYVQTGGFVLVKGGSSSGNVSGSIDVDGTVTITGGTCVALGGICE
;
A
#
# COMPACT_ATOMS: atom_id res chain seq x y z
N ASN A 1 -11.79 -1.01 -29.17
CA ASN A 1 -10.74 -0.21 -29.83
C ASN A 1 -10.13 -1.00 -30.97
N SER A 2 -10.24 -0.47 -32.19
CA SER A 2 -9.74 -1.13 -33.41
C SER A 2 -8.21 -1.14 -33.56
N SER A 3 -7.48 -0.57 -32.59
CA SER A 3 -6.01 -0.45 -32.63
C SER A 3 -5.27 -1.37 -31.65
N GLY A 4 -5.97 -2.12 -30.82
CA GLY A 4 -5.31 -2.96 -29.79
C GLY A 4 -4.52 -2.17 -28.73
N GLN A 5 -4.70 -0.86 -28.62
CA GLN A 5 -4.10 -0.06 -27.53
C GLN A 5 -4.88 -0.28 -26.25
N SER A 6 -4.18 -0.68 -25.21
CA SER A 6 -4.70 -0.61 -23.86
C SER A 6 -4.55 0.83 -23.34
N TYR A 7 -5.56 1.31 -22.64
CA TYR A 7 -5.52 2.61 -22.00
C TYR A 7 -5.46 2.40 -20.49
N SER A 8 -4.43 2.95 -19.88
CA SER A 8 -4.34 3.10 -18.44
C SER A 8 -5.30 4.21 -18.01
N THR A 9 -6.29 3.87 -17.19
CA THR A 9 -7.25 4.85 -16.65
C THR A 9 -7.24 4.79 -15.14
N LYS A 10 -6.49 5.72 -14.55
CA LYS A 10 -6.43 5.92 -13.11
C LYS A 10 -7.66 6.69 -12.60
N GLY A 11 -8.07 6.44 -11.37
CA GLY A 11 -9.20 7.14 -10.77
C GLY A 11 -8.86 8.61 -10.47
N ILE A 12 -7.78 8.83 -9.70
CA ILE A 12 -7.22 10.14 -9.40
C ILE A 12 -5.71 10.06 -9.69
N LYS A 13 -5.22 11.01 -10.48
CA LYS A 13 -3.78 11.08 -10.79
C LYS A 13 -3.24 12.49 -10.59
N ALA A 14 -2.05 12.59 -10.01
CA ALA A 14 -1.25 13.82 -9.98
C ALA A 14 0.21 13.52 -10.32
N ASP A 15 0.90 14.52 -10.89
CA ASP A 15 2.33 14.41 -11.22
C ASP A 15 3.23 14.92 -10.08
N SER A 16 2.72 15.06 -8.88
CA SER A 16 3.48 15.51 -7.71
C SER A 16 2.90 15.00 -6.42
N GLU A 17 1.74 15.53 -6.02
CA GLU A 17 1.18 15.29 -4.70
C GLU A 17 -0.35 15.23 -4.75
N ILE A 18 -0.92 14.33 -3.94
CA ILE A 18 -2.36 14.21 -3.71
C ILE A 18 -2.62 14.34 -2.20
N ASN A 19 -3.40 15.35 -1.82
CA ASN A 19 -3.85 15.56 -0.45
C ASN A 19 -5.36 15.41 -0.35
N ILE A 20 -5.84 14.52 0.52
CA ILE A 20 -7.26 14.27 0.79
C ILE A 20 -7.53 14.50 2.28
N SER A 21 -8.41 15.47 2.61
CA SER A 21 -8.72 15.84 3.98
C SER A 21 -10.21 15.73 4.34
N GLY A 22 -11.01 14.99 3.54
CA GLY A 22 -12.43 14.84 3.81
C GLY A 22 -13.17 14.25 2.62
N PHE A 23 -14.48 14.40 2.61
CA PHE A 23 -15.39 13.92 1.57
C PHE A 23 -15.56 12.39 1.50
N THR A 24 -16.55 11.98 0.70
CA THR A 24 -16.75 10.60 0.30
C THR A 24 -16.28 10.45 -1.14
N ILE A 25 -15.34 9.55 -1.37
CA ILE A 25 -14.74 9.27 -2.67
C ILE A 25 -14.99 7.80 -2.99
N ASN A 26 -15.57 7.53 -4.16
CA ASN A 26 -15.73 6.18 -4.67
C ASN A 26 -15.03 6.08 -6.03
N ILE A 27 -14.12 5.14 -6.17
CA ILE A 27 -13.32 4.93 -7.37
C ILE A 27 -13.57 3.53 -7.92
N ASN A 28 -13.73 3.47 -9.23
CA ASN A 28 -13.68 2.24 -9.99
C ASN A 28 -12.83 2.51 -11.24
N SER A 29 -11.63 1.98 -11.27
CA SER A 29 -10.60 2.21 -12.31
C SER A 29 -10.13 0.90 -12.93
N THR A 30 -9.61 0.95 -14.15
CA THR A 30 -8.97 -0.21 -14.81
C THR A 30 -7.46 -0.26 -14.60
N ASP A 31 -6.92 0.72 -13.96
CA ASP A 31 -5.55 0.91 -13.51
C ASP A 31 -5.63 1.38 -12.05
N ASP A 32 -4.66 2.09 -11.51
CA ASP A 32 -4.65 2.49 -10.10
C ASP A 32 -5.89 3.31 -9.69
N GLY A 33 -6.28 3.14 -8.44
CA GLY A 33 -7.33 3.97 -7.86
C GLY A 33 -6.87 5.41 -7.69
N ILE A 34 -5.78 5.61 -6.96
CA ILE A 34 -5.15 6.91 -6.70
C ILE A 34 -3.66 6.78 -6.98
N HIS A 35 -3.11 7.66 -7.83
CA HIS A 35 -1.70 7.61 -8.20
C HIS A 35 -1.01 8.97 -8.17
N ALA A 36 0.08 9.07 -7.41
CA ALA A 36 0.96 10.23 -7.38
C ALA A 36 2.33 9.88 -7.97
N ASN A 37 2.68 10.50 -9.11
CA ASN A 37 3.94 10.27 -9.80
C ASN A 37 5.07 11.14 -9.27
N SER A 38 6.29 10.65 -9.38
CA SER A 38 7.51 11.46 -9.39
C SER A 38 7.90 11.88 -10.82
N ASP A 39 8.84 12.81 -10.97
CA ASP A 39 9.33 13.23 -12.29
C ASP A 39 10.15 12.12 -12.99
N SER A 40 10.69 11.17 -12.23
CA SER A 40 11.47 10.05 -12.79
C SER A 40 10.58 8.99 -13.43
N GLY A 41 9.29 8.95 -13.08
CA GLY A 41 8.36 7.95 -13.57
C GLY A 41 8.66 6.53 -13.08
N VAL A 42 9.45 6.41 -12.04
CA VAL A 42 9.89 5.16 -11.45
C VAL A 42 9.70 5.28 -9.95
N LEU A 43 9.18 4.28 -9.30
CA LEU A 43 9.14 4.14 -7.83
C LEU A 43 10.53 4.34 -7.30
N GLU A 44 10.91 5.59 -7.00
CA GLU A 44 12.23 5.65 -6.82
C GLU A 44 12.85 6.51 -5.84
N THR A 45 13.47 7.37 -6.21
CA THR A 45 14.40 8.04 -5.34
C THR A 45 13.70 9.12 -4.56
N GLY A 46 12.50 9.53 -5.03
CA GLY A 46 11.82 10.69 -4.48
C GLY A 46 12.75 11.90 -4.36
N GLU A 47 13.83 11.91 -5.14
CA GLU A 47 14.85 12.95 -5.08
C GLU A 47 14.30 14.32 -5.45
N ASP A 48 13.28 14.35 -6.29
CA ASP A 48 12.54 15.56 -6.65
C ASP A 48 11.49 16.00 -5.62
N GLY A 49 11.25 15.17 -4.60
CA GLY A 49 10.25 15.43 -3.55
C GLY A 49 8.80 15.20 -3.97
N LYS A 50 8.55 14.62 -5.15
CA LYS A 50 7.23 14.33 -5.70
C LYS A 50 6.82 12.87 -5.50
N GLY A 51 5.62 12.50 -5.94
CA GLY A 51 5.09 11.16 -5.78
C GLY A 51 4.57 10.90 -4.36
N THR A 52 3.81 11.84 -3.80
CA THR A 52 3.30 11.72 -2.42
C THR A 52 1.77 11.70 -2.38
N ILE A 53 1.22 10.79 -1.59
CA ILE A 53 -0.21 10.74 -1.24
C ILE A 53 -0.34 10.97 0.26
N VAL A 54 -1.20 11.92 0.66
CA VAL A 54 -1.50 12.20 2.07
C VAL A 54 -3.01 12.16 2.29
N ILE A 55 -3.45 11.25 3.14
CA ILE A 55 -4.86 11.10 3.54
C ILE A 55 -5.00 11.57 4.99
N ASN A 56 -5.66 12.71 5.17
CA ASN A 56 -5.93 13.31 6.48
C ASN A 56 -7.36 13.07 6.97
N GLY A 57 -8.18 12.34 6.20
CA GLY A 57 -9.56 12.01 6.57
C GLY A 57 -10.45 11.79 5.36
N GLY A 58 -11.72 11.53 5.62
CA GLY A 58 -12.72 11.22 4.61
C GLY A 58 -13.09 9.74 4.57
N SER A 59 -13.94 9.38 3.61
CA SER A 59 -14.34 8.00 3.35
C SER A 59 -14.03 7.65 1.90
N ILE A 60 -13.07 6.78 1.69
CA ILE A 60 -12.54 6.42 0.37
C ILE A 60 -12.81 4.94 0.13
N THR A 61 -13.49 4.64 -0.96
CA THR A 61 -13.74 3.26 -1.42
C THR A 61 -13.17 3.08 -2.81
N ILE A 62 -12.34 2.06 -3.00
CA ILE A 62 -11.61 1.83 -4.26
C ILE A 62 -11.86 0.40 -4.74
N SER A 63 -12.12 0.27 -6.03
CA SER A 63 -11.96 -0.96 -6.81
C SER A 63 -11.10 -0.62 -8.02
N SER A 64 -9.93 -1.21 -8.13
CA SER A 64 -8.93 -0.93 -9.17
C SER A 64 -8.52 -2.21 -9.88
N GLY A 65 -8.05 -2.07 -11.11
CA GLY A 65 -7.49 -3.17 -11.88
C GLY A 65 -5.98 -3.34 -11.69
N ASP A 66 -5.35 -2.33 -11.14
CA ASP A 66 -3.98 -2.29 -10.65
C ASP A 66 -4.01 -1.85 -9.19
N ASP A 67 -3.16 -0.96 -8.70
CA ASP A 67 -3.05 -0.67 -7.29
C ASP A 67 -4.21 0.15 -6.74
N GLY A 68 -4.52 -0.07 -5.47
CA GLY A 68 -5.50 0.75 -4.77
C GLY A 68 -5.02 2.19 -4.64
N MET A 69 -3.85 2.38 -4.03
CA MET A 69 -3.13 3.65 -3.94
C MET A 69 -1.65 3.41 -4.22
N HIS A 70 -1.12 4.11 -5.23
CA HIS A 70 0.27 4.05 -5.65
C HIS A 70 0.93 5.42 -5.52
N ALA A 71 1.97 5.51 -4.74
CA ALA A 71 2.77 6.72 -4.60
C ALA A 71 4.24 6.40 -4.88
N ASP A 72 4.84 7.00 -5.90
CA ASP A 72 6.23 6.72 -6.26
C ASP A 72 7.22 6.94 -5.09
N LYS A 73 6.86 7.78 -4.11
CA LYS A 73 7.71 8.09 -2.98
C LYS A 73 7.11 7.72 -1.63
N GLN A 74 5.98 8.34 -1.28
CA GLN A 74 5.47 8.28 0.09
C GLN A 74 3.95 8.27 0.11
N LEU A 75 3.40 7.40 0.93
CA LEU A 75 1.98 7.32 1.23
C LEU A 75 1.77 7.48 2.74
N ASP A 76 1.07 8.54 3.13
CA ASP A 76 0.72 8.85 4.51
C ASP A 76 -0.79 8.68 4.72
N VAL A 77 -1.19 7.83 5.64
CA VAL A 77 -2.57 7.75 6.13
C VAL A 77 -2.61 8.23 7.57
N ASN A 78 -3.11 9.45 7.78
CA ASN A 78 -3.19 10.07 9.09
C ASN A 78 -4.55 9.84 9.77
N ASP A 79 -5.64 9.77 8.99
CA ASP A 79 -6.99 9.48 9.47
C ASP A 79 -7.91 9.12 8.28
N GLY A 80 -9.14 8.72 8.56
CA GLY A 80 -10.16 8.42 7.57
C GLY A 80 -10.62 6.97 7.60
N TYR A 81 -11.57 6.69 6.71
CA TYR A 81 -12.04 5.34 6.41
C TYR A 81 -11.64 4.99 4.99
N ILE A 82 -10.75 4.04 4.84
CA ILE A 82 -10.23 3.57 3.55
C ILE A 82 -10.65 2.11 3.37
N ASN A 83 -11.31 1.84 2.27
CA ASN A 83 -11.76 0.50 1.90
C ASN A 83 -11.34 0.19 0.46
N ILE A 84 -10.27 -0.54 0.31
CA ILE A 84 -9.84 -1.11 -0.97
C ILE A 84 -10.55 -2.46 -1.11
N VAL A 85 -11.61 -2.45 -1.91
CA VAL A 85 -12.51 -3.59 -2.12
C VAL A 85 -11.85 -4.67 -2.96
N THR A 86 -11.06 -4.24 -3.94
CA THR A 86 -10.20 -5.09 -4.76
C THR A 86 -9.14 -4.24 -5.44
N SER A 87 -7.94 -4.80 -5.59
CA SER A 87 -6.81 -4.23 -6.32
C SER A 87 -5.83 -5.34 -6.68
N TYR A 88 -4.81 -5.04 -7.48
CA TYR A 88 -3.63 -5.88 -7.64
C TYR A 88 -2.83 -5.77 -6.35
N GLU A 89 -2.16 -4.66 -6.10
CA GLU A 89 -1.64 -4.31 -4.77
C GLU A 89 -2.56 -3.31 -4.05
N GLY A 90 -2.58 -3.37 -2.72
CA GLY A 90 -3.46 -2.49 -1.96
C GLY A 90 -2.92 -1.08 -1.84
N LEU A 91 -1.83 -0.94 -1.12
CA LEU A 91 -1.08 0.30 -0.91
C LEU A 91 0.36 0.07 -1.34
N GLU A 92 0.85 0.86 -2.29
CA GLU A 92 2.21 0.77 -2.79
C GLU A 92 2.94 2.11 -2.67
N ALA A 93 4.15 2.11 -2.09
CA ALA A 93 5.08 3.23 -2.08
C ALA A 93 6.46 2.82 -1.57
N MET A 94 7.48 3.66 -1.77
CA MET A 94 8.78 3.48 -1.13
C MET A 94 8.69 3.65 0.40
N THR A 95 7.89 4.61 0.88
CA THR A 95 7.64 4.83 2.29
C THR A 95 6.13 4.84 2.56
N ILE A 96 5.67 3.97 3.43
CA ILE A 96 4.26 3.89 3.82
C ILE A 96 4.15 4.20 5.32
N ASN A 97 3.42 5.25 5.67
CA ASN A 97 3.17 5.67 7.04
C ASN A 97 1.69 5.54 7.39
N LEU A 98 1.34 4.60 8.26
CA LEU A 98 -0.01 4.36 8.74
C LEU A 98 -0.12 4.92 10.17
N ASN A 99 -0.58 6.16 10.26
CA ASN A 99 -0.61 6.92 11.50
C ASN A 99 -1.97 6.88 12.20
N GLY A 100 -3.05 6.58 11.46
CA GLY A 100 -4.40 6.57 12.01
C GLY A 100 -5.45 6.05 11.02
N GLY A 101 -6.73 6.27 11.36
CA GLY A 101 -7.86 5.86 10.52
C GLY A 101 -8.22 4.38 10.62
N LYS A 102 -9.11 3.97 9.72
CA LYS A 102 -9.52 2.57 9.53
C LYS A 102 -9.26 2.19 8.08
N ILE A 103 -8.41 1.21 7.88
CA ILE A 103 -7.92 0.78 6.59
C ILE A 103 -8.28 -0.69 6.40
N TYR A 104 -9.05 -0.97 5.36
CA TYR A 104 -9.41 -2.31 4.93
C TYR A 104 -8.87 -2.52 3.53
N VAL A 105 -8.15 -3.59 3.33
CA VAL A 105 -7.52 -3.93 2.05
C VAL A 105 -7.84 -5.36 1.68
N TYR A 106 -8.32 -5.55 0.44
CA TYR A 106 -8.25 -6.83 -0.24
C TYR A 106 -7.48 -6.64 -1.55
N ALA A 107 -6.38 -7.37 -1.66
CA ALA A 107 -5.50 -7.38 -2.84
C ALA A 107 -5.41 -8.78 -3.45
N THR A 108 -5.12 -8.85 -4.75
CA THR A 108 -4.91 -10.11 -5.47
C THR A 108 -3.44 -10.50 -5.54
N ASP A 109 -2.56 -9.57 -5.23
CA ASP A 109 -1.16 -9.71 -4.92
C ASP A 109 -0.90 -9.17 -3.51
N ASP A 110 0.04 -8.26 -3.29
CA ASP A 110 0.38 -7.81 -1.95
C ASP A 110 -0.60 -6.78 -1.40
N GLY A 111 -0.88 -6.89 -0.10
CA GLY A 111 -1.83 -5.99 0.53
C GLY A 111 -1.26 -4.60 0.78
N ILE A 112 -0.05 -4.53 1.32
CA ILE A 112 0.75 -3.32 1.54
C ILE A 112 2.16 -3.63 1.07
N ASN A 113 2.60 -2.96 0.01
CA ASN A 113 3.91 -3.19 -0.60
C ASN A 113 4.81 -1.94 -0.46
N ALA A 114 5.88 -2.05 0.34
CA ALA A 114 6.91 -1.04 0.39
C ALA A 114 8.11 -1.47 -0.46
N CYS A 115 8.22 -0.88 -1.64
CA CYS A 115 9.23 -1.25 -2.62
C CYS A 115 9.96 -0.04 -3.23
N THR A 116 11.05 -0.31 -3.93
CA THR A 116 11.82 0.69 -4.69
C THR A 116 12.47 0.04 -5.90
N GLY A 117 12.52 0.76 -7.02
CA GLY A 117 13.20 0.31 -8.23
C GLY A 117 14.71 0.57 -8.23
N ASP A 118 15.25 1.40 -7.33
CA ASP A 118 16.65 1.85 -7.38
C ASP A 118 17.65 0.90 -6.67
N GLY A 119 17.15 0.02 -5.81
CA GLY A 119 17.95 -0.92 -5.03
C GLY A 119 18.96 -0.26 -4.06
N LYS A 120 18.80 1.03 -3.77
CA LYS A 120 19.71 1.81 -2.92
C LYS A 120 19.02 2.36 -1.69
N THR A 121 17.78 2.80 -1.86
CA THR A 121 16.95 3.30 -0.77
C THR A 121 16.27 2.11 -0.12
N SER A 122 16.27 2.03 1.19
CA SER A 122 15.56 0.98 1.92
C SER A 122 14.10 1.38 2.11
N PRO A 123 13.15 0.66 1.49
CA PRO A 123 11.74 0.90 1.72
C PRO A 123 11.35 0.67 3.17
N ILE A 124 10.19 1.23 3.56
CA ILE A 124 9.75 1.06 4.95
C ILE A 124 8.23 1.16 5.07
N VAL A 125 7.65 0.27 5.88
CA VAL A 125 6.29 0.40 6.40
C VAL A 125 6.36 0.80 7.86
N ASN A 126 5.81 1.96 8.21
CA ASN A 126 5.67 2.46 9.57
C ASN A 126 4.21 2.43 10.01
N VAL A 127 3.92 1.82 11.16
CA VAL A 127 2.60 1.82 11.78
C VAL A 127 2.70 2.47 13.16
N THR A 128 2.12 3.65 13.30
CA THR A 128 2.10 4.39 14.57
C THR A 128 0.70 4.42 15.20
N GLY A 129 -0.35 4.11 14.42
CA GLY A 129 -1.74 4.14 14.90
C GLY A 129 -2.71 3.48 13.91
N GLY A 130 -4.02 3.66 14.17
CA GLY A 130 -5.08 3.18 13.31
C GLY A 130 -5.49 1.73 13.52
N TYR A 131 -6.50 1.32 12.75
CA TYR A 131 -6.96 -0.05 12.59
C TYR A 131 -6.73 -0.48 11.15
N ILE A 132 -5.89 -1.47 10.95
CA ILE A 132 -5.48 -1.97 9.63
C ILE A 132 -5.90 -3.44 9.53
N ASP A 133 -6.74 -3.78 8.56
CA ASP A 133 -7.17 -5.14 8.25
C ASP A 133 -6.84 -5.43 6.78
N VAL A 134 -5.88 -6.30 6.57
CA VAL A 134 -5.37 -6.68 5.25
C VAL A 134 -5.69 -8.13 4.99
N THR A 135 -6.23 -8.42 3.84
CA THR A 135 -6.43 -9.78 3.34
C THR A 135 -5.98 -9.84 1.89
N THR A 136 -5.19 -10.84 1.54
CA THR A 136 -4.78 -11.09 0.16
C THR A 136 -5.43 -12.35 -0.40
N ALA A 137 -5.38 -12.51 -1.71
CA ALA A 137 -5.78 -13.74 -2.38
C ALA A 137 -4.86 -14.90 -1.96
N SER A 138 -5.26 -16.11 -2.27
CA SER A 138 -4.39 -17.28 -2.09
C SER A 138 -3.33 -17.32 -3.19
N GLY A 139 -2.10 -17.60 -2.84
CA GLY A 139 -0.98 -17.70 -3.77
C GLY A 139 0.32 -17.24 -3.12
N ASP A 140 1.25 -16.82 -3.92
CA ASP A 140 2.46 -16.13 -3.54
C ASP A 140 2.11 -14.65 -3.41
N THR A 141 1.49 -14.29 -2.28
CA THR A 141 0.93 -12.97 -2.01
C THR A 141 1.12 -12.64 -0.54
N ASP A 142 1.70 -11.49 -0.24
CA ASP A 142 1.99 -11.08 1.12
C ASP A 142 0.97 -10.07 1.64
N GLY A 143 0.59 -10.21 2.89
CA GLY A 143 -0.32 -9.23 3.49
C GLY A 143 0.35 -7.88 3.66
N ILE A 144 1.60 -7.89 4.14
CA ILE A 144 2.52 -6.76 4.13
C ILE A 144 3.84 -7.26 3.58
N ASP A 145 4.26 -6.72 2.44
CA ASP A 145 5.61 -6.88 1.89
C ASP A 145 6.43 -5.61 2.12
N SER A 146 7.69 -5.77 2.47
CA SER A 146 8.64 -4.66 2.50
C SER A 146 10.01 -5.11 2.06
N ASN A 147 10.45 -4.63 0.91
CA ASN A 147 11.83 -4.81 0.47
C ASN A 147 12.84 -4.03 1.34
N GLY A 148 12.44 -3.67 2.54
CA GLY A 148 13.25 -2.95 3.52
C GLY A 148 12.85 -3.27 4.94
N ASN A 149 12.20 -2.37 5.65
CA ASN A 149 11.90 -2.53 7.07
C ASN A 149 10.41 -2.43 7.38
N TYR A 150 9.98 -3.07 8.46
CA TYR A 150 8.68 -2.89 9.08
C TYR A 150 8.84 -2.40 10.52
N VAL A 151 8.19 -1.29 10.87
CA VAL A 151 8.22 -0.71 12.21
C VAL A 151 6.81 -0.45 12.72
N GLN A 152 6.43 -1.10 13.83
CA GLN A 152 5.16 -0.84 14.49
C GLN A 152 5.39 -0.34 15.91
N THR A 153 4.86 0.85 16.20
CA THR A 153 4.92 1.48 17.51
C THR A 153 3.54 1.70 18.14
N GLY A 154 2.47 1.46 17.36
CA GLY A 154 1.09 1.63 17.80
C GLY A 154 0.10 0.91 16.88
N GLY A 155 -1.19 1.26 16.99
CA GLY A 155 -2.23 0.72 16.14
C GLY A 155 -2.61 -0.75 16.39
N PHE A 156 -3.61 -1.19 15.63
CA PHE A 156 -4.02 -2.59 15.55
C PHE A 156 -3.89 -3.05 14.10
N VAL A 157 -3.08 -4.07 13.87
CA VAL A 157 -2.81 -4.66 12.56
C VAL A 157 -3.29 -6.10 12.56
N LEU A 158 -4.22 -6.42 11.66
CA LEU A 158 -4.68 -7.77 11.36
C LEU A 158 -4.33 -8.07 9.91
N VAL A 159 -3.48 -9.05 9.70
CA VAL A 159 -2.99 -9.42 8.37
C VAL A 159 -3.30 -10.88 8.10
N LYS A 160 -3.89 -11.12 6.95
CA LYS A 160 -4.18 -12.46 6.41
C LYS A 160 -3.55 -12.54 5.02
N GLY A 161 -2.28 -12.89 5.01
CA GLY A 161 -1.53 -13.12 3.78
C GLY A 161 -1.88 -14.44 3.11
N GLY A 162 -1.47 -14.58 1.87
CA GLY A 162 -1.70 -15.77 1.09
C GLY A 162 -1.08 -17.02 1.70
N SER A 163 -1.59 -18.16 1.30
CA SER A 163 -1.03 -19.45 1.66
C SER A 163 -0.53 -20.13 0.40
N SER A 164 0.76 -20.07 0.14
CA SER A 164 1.37 -20.93 -0.87
C SER A 164 1.93 -22.20 -0.25
N SER A 165 1.93 -23.29 -1.01
CA SER A 165 2.57 -24.55 -0.61
C SER A 165 4.10 -24.54 -0.78
N GLY A 166 4.68 -23.39 -1.06
CA GLY A 166 6.13 -23.17 -1.24
C GLY A 166 6.59 -22.01 -0.38
N ASN A 167 7.62 -21.97 0.20
CA ASN A 167 8.29 -21.27 1.28
C ASN A 167 8.49 -19.74 1.12
N VAL A 168 7.65 -19.00 0.46
CA VAL A 168 8.01 -17.63 0.07
C VAL A 168 6.97 -16.57 0.36
N SER A 169 5.76 -16.87 0.78
CA SER A 169 4.77 -15.86 1.13
C SER A 169 4.34 -15.95 2.57
N GLY A 170 4.10 -14.82 3.17
CA GLY A 170 3.70 -14.70 4.56
C GLY A 170 2.57 -13.70 4.76
N SER A 171 2.12 -13.58 5.99
CA SER A 171 1.26 -12.44 6.34
C SER A 171 2.07 -11.16 6.37
N ILE A 172 3.33 -11.22 6.78
CA ILE A 172 4.29 -10.11 6.78
C ILE A 172 5.62 -10.66 6.29
N ASP A 173 6.06 -10.22 5.13
CA ASP A 173 7.38 -10.50 4.56
C ASP A 173 8.23 -9.23 4.56
N VAL A 174 9.48 -9.32 5.00
CA VAL A 174 10.34 -8.15 5.21
C VAL A 174 11.79 -8.52 4.92
N ASP A 175 12.37 -7.94 3.89
CA ASP A 175 13.79 -8.17 3.53
C ASP A 175 14.79 -7.67 4.58
N GLY A 176 14.38 -6.70 5.40
CA GLY A 176 15.22 -6.07 6.41
C GLY A 176 14.84 -6.45 7.84
N THR A 177 14.40 -5.49 8.63
CA THR A 177 14.13 -5.68 10.06
C THR A 177 12.67 -5.46 10.40
N VAL A 178 12.08 -6.42 11.12
CA VAL A 178 10.77 -6.26 11.77
C VAL A 178 10.97 -5.73 13.19
N THR A 179 10.39 -4.58 13.50
CA THR A 179 10.45 -3.96 14.82
C THR A 179 9.05 -3.64 15.34
N ILE A 180 8.59 -4.35 16.36
CA ILE A 180 7.29 -4.12 17.00
C ILE A 180 7.51 -3.74 18.46
N THR A 181 7.27 -2.48 18.82
CA THR A 181 7.48 -1.95 20.17
C THR A 181 6.18 -1.48 20.83
N GLY A 182 5.05 -1.47 20.09
CA GLY A 182 3.75 -1.09 20.61
C GLY A 182 2.61 -1.47 19.68
N GLY A 183 1.38 -1.33 20.17
CA GLY A 183 0.19 -1.74 19.44
C GLY A 183 -0.12 -3.24 19.53
N THR A 184 -0.90 -3.72 18.59
CA THR A 184 -1.27 -5.15 18.45
C THR A 184 -1.05 -5.57 17.01
N CYS A 185 -0.36 -6.67 16.80
CA CYS A 185 -0.18 -7.30 15.49
C CYS A 185 -0.72 -8.73 15.54
N VAL A 186 -1.59 -9.06 14.60
CA VAL A 186 -2.14 -10.40 14.40
C VAL A 186 -1.87 -10.82 12.97
N ALA A 187 -0.89 -11.67 12.77
CA ALA A 187 -0.51 -12.22 11.48
C ALA A 187 -1.02 -13.66 11.36
N LEU A 188 -1.89 -13.91 10.39
CA LEU A 188 -2.46 -15.23 10.13
C LEU A 188 -1.78 -15.83 8.89
N GLY A 189 -0.76 -16.62 9.09
CA GLY A 189 0.12 -17.17 8.07
C GLY A 189 1.58 -17.17 8.52
N GLY A 190 1.97 -16.20 9.31
CA GLY A 190 3.31 -16.08 9.89
C GLY A 190 4.01 -14.78 9.48
N ILE A 191 5.23 -14.62 9.94
CA ILE A 191 6.15 -13.56 9.58
C ILE A 191 7.36 -14.25 8.96
N CYS A 192 7.71 -13.87 7.74
CA CYS A 192 8.93 -14.35 7.06
C CYS A 192 10.01 -13.25 7.17
N GLU A 193 11.26 -13.65 7.29
CA GLU A 193 12.46 -12.81 7.32
C GLU A 193 13.48 -13.32 6.28
#